data_392ac90ea6293b69dd005f8b34490126
#
_entry.id   392ac90ea6293b69dd005f8b34490126
#
_cell.length_a   1.000
_cell.length_b   1.000
_cell.length_c   1.000
_cell.angle_alpha   90.00
_cell.angle_beta   90.00
_cell.angle_gamma   90.00
#
_symmetry.space_group_name_H-M   'P 1'
#
loop_
_entity.id
_entity.type
_entity.pdbx_description
1 polymer ?
#
loop_
_entity_poly.entity_id
_entity_poly.type
_entity_poly.pdbx_seq_one_letter_code
_entity_poly.pdbx_strand_id
1 'polypeptide(L)'
;MVRTPFRGALLAALLLAGCARATNLLEPSGPAFTGQYALLGRDTLAIGPIRIVTFNVKLARRIDRAIEVLRSDSLRGADILTLEEMDNRGTDRIARALHLDYAYYPGAIHPTEHKFFGPAVLSPWRIARSWKLLLPHESRTRHQRRTATAAEVVVRGLTIRVYGVHLETPAGGSDRVREDQVMTILADAERFKGPVVIAGDFNSYGIGVLLERHGYRWLTRYAGPTISYFTWDQIFVRGLKPAGPEWAGVVRRTLGASDHHPVYAVVVPEVSGAAGLVKSPGTR
;
A
#
# COMPACT_ATOMS: atom_id res chain seq x y z
N MET A 1 60.36 6.30 -12.59
CA MET A 1 59.33 5.30 -13.01
C MET A 1 58.58 4.86 -11.76
N VAL A 2 57.42 5.46 -11.49
CA VAL A 2 56.54 5.08 -10.34
C VAL A 2 55.33 4.44 -10.94
N ARG A 3 55.15 3.12 -10.70
CA ARG A 3 53.99 2.35 -11.15
C ARG A 3 52.84 2.55 -10.16
N THR A 4 51.71 3.03 -10.66
CA THR A 4 50.44 3.20 -9.93
C THR A 4 49.70 1.85 -9.78
N PRO A 5 49.33 1.42 -8.58
CA PRO A 5 48.45 0.27 -8.36
C PRO A 5 47.05 0.74 -7.95
N PHE A 6 46.34 1.52 -8.77
CA PHE A 6 45.02 2.07 -8.35
C PHE A 6 43.79 1.55 -9.16
N ARG A 7 44.00 0.63 -10.13
CA ARG A 7 42.88 0.12 -10.98
C ARG A 7 42.23 -1.18 -10.47
N GLY A 8 42.85 -1.89 -9.54
CA GLY A 8 42.30 -3.20 -9.05
C GLY A 8 41.28 -3.08 -7.94
N ALA A 9 41.38 -2.06 -7.08
CA ALA A 9 40.52 -1.95 -5.90
C ALA A 9 39.09 -1.50 -6.20
N LEU A 10 38.89 -0.75 -7.28
CA LEU A 10 37.53 -0.27 -7.66
C LEU A 10 36.65 -1.37 -8.27
N LEU A 11 37.25 -2.35 -8.99
CA LEU A 11 36.52 -3.49 -9.55
C LEU A 11 36.11 -4.50 -8.48
N ALA A 12 36.93 -4.72 -7.45
CA ALA A 12 36.62 -5.62 -6.34
C ALA A 12 35.49 -5.08 -5.44
N ALA A 13 35.40 -3.76 -5.25
CA ALA A 13 34.34 -3.13 -4.47
C ALA A 13 32.96 -3.22 -5.17
N LEU A 14 32.91 -3.19 -6.50
CA LEU A 14 31.70 -3.38 -7.29
C LEU A 14 31.17 -4.82 -7.29
N LEU A 15 32.06 -5.82 -7.17
CA LEU A 15 31.68 -7.23 -7.08
C LEU A 15 31.13 -7.64 -5.71
N LEU A 16 31.53 -6.96 -4.63
CA LEU A 16 31.03 -7.23 -3.27
C LEU A 16 29.64 -6.65 -3.02
N ALA A 17 29.22 -5.60 -3.74
CA ALA A 17 27.88 -5.02 -3.63
C ALA A 17 26.77 -5.93 -4.22
N GLY A 18 27.11 -6.92 -5.03
CA GLY A 18 26.16 -7.82 -5.70
C GLY A 18 25.68 -9.01 -4.88
N CYS A 19 26.27 -9.28 -3.69
CA CYS A 19 26.01 -10.52 -2.93
C CYS A 19 25.11 -10.35 -1.69
N ALA A 20 24.60 -9.16 -1.39
CA ALA A 20 23.74 -8.97 -0.23
C ALA A 20 22.34 -9.53 -0.50
N ARG A 21 22.04 -10.69 0.08
CA ARG A 21 20.71 -11.34 0.00
C ARG A 21 19.82 -10.87 1.13
N ALA A 22 18.53 -10.73 0.84
CA ALA A 22 17.52 -10.49 1.86
C ALA A 22 17.28 -11.75 2.72
N THR A 23 16.95 -11.55 3.98
CA THR A 23 16.42 -12.64 4.82
C THR A 23 14.91 -12.63 4.70
N ASN A 24 14.36 -13.62 4.02
CA ASN A 24 12.91 -13.72 3.80
C ASN A 24 12.19 -14.21 5.07
N LEU A 25 11.01 -13.64 5.31
CA LEU A 25 10.14 -13.92 6.45
C LEU A 25 8.89 -14.65 5.93
N LEU A 26 9.03 -15.96 5.71
CA LEU A 26 8.04 -16.76 4.97
C LEU A 26 6.89 -17.28 5.83
N GLU A 27 6.98 -17.16 7.17
CA GLU A 27 5.90 -17.60 8.05
C GLU A 27 4.64 -16.72 7.85
N PRO A 28 3.49 -17.31 7.50
CA PRO A 28 2.25 -16.56 7.32
C PRO A 28 1.76 -15.85 8.60
N SER A 29 2.05 -16.45 9.77
CA SER A 29 1.67 -15.92 11.07
C SER A 29 2.57 -14.80 11.59
N GLY A 30 3.73 -14.56 10.97
CA GLY A 30 4.66 -13.56 11.52
C GLY A 30 5.92 -13.33 10.69
N PRO A 31 6.77 -12.40 11.16
CA PRO A 31 6.48 -11.43 12.22
C PRO A 31 5.31 -10.52 11.87
N ALA A 32 4.54 -10.16 12.88
CA ALA A 32 3.37 -9.31 12.79
C ALA A 32 3.50 -8.16 13.81
N PHE A 33 3.26 -6.94 13.37
CA PHE A 33 3.26 -5.75 14.21
C PHE A 33 1.93 -5.03 14.07
N THR A 34 1.27 -4.76 15.19
CA THR A 34 0.00 -4.05 15.23
C THR A 34 0.02 -3.02 16.36
N GLY A 35 -0.77 -1.96 16.24
CA GLY A 35 -0.98 -0.98 17.29
C GLY A 35 -2.37 -0.37 17.18
N GLN A 36 -2.89 0.10 18.30
CA GLN A 36 -4.21 0.72 18.42
C GLN A 36 -4.04 2.11 19.03
N TYR A 37 -4.02 3.13 18.17
CA TYR A 37 -3.84 4.53 18.55
C TYR A 37 -4.94 5.43 18.01
N ALA A 38 -5.94 4.86 17.33
CA ALA A 38 -7.11 5.60 16.87
C ALA A 38 -7.89 6.18 18.06
N LEU A 39 -8.34 7.43 17.92
CA LEU A 39 -9.13 8.10 18.94
C LEU A 39 -10.53 7.45 19.02
N LEU A 40 -11.00 7.18 20.24
CA LEU A 40 -12.32 6.60 20.49
C LEU A 40 -13.45 7.53 19.99
N GLY A 41 -14.62 6.96 19.67
CA GLY A 41 -15.84 7.71 19.35
C GLY A 41 -16.06 8.04 17.87
N ARG A 42 -15.24 7.52 16.95
CA ARG A 42 -15.46 7.70 15.50
C ARG A 42 -16.54 6.79 14.92
N ASP A 43 -16.85 5.68 15.55
CA ASP A 43 -17.79 4.65 15.05
C ASP A 43 -19.24 5.14 14.86
N THR A 44 -19.58 6.32 15.43
CA THR A 44 -20.93 6.90 15.35
C THR A 44 -21.13 7.85 14.17
N LEU A 45 -20.11 8.07 13.34
CA LEU A 45 -20.22 9.00 12.22
C LEU A 45 -21.05 8.38 11.08
N ALA A 46 -21.93 9.19 10.49
CA ALA A 46 -22.70 8.79 9.31
C ALA A 46 -21.81 8.38 8.13
N ILE A 47 -22.32 7.49 7.27
CA ILE A 47 -21.66 7.12 6.03
C ILE A 47 -21.38 8.39 5.21
N GLY A 48 -20.13 8.57 4.80
CA GLY A 48 -19.68 9.72 4.04
C GLY A 48 -18.52 9.33 3.12
N PRO A 49 -17.92 10.32 2.42
CA PRO A 49 -16.75 10.07 1.59
C PRO A 49 -15.61 9.44 2.38
N ILE A 50 -14.94 8.48 1.76
CA ILE A 50 -13.81 7.73 2.31
C ILE A 50 -12.55 8.14 1.57
N ARG A 51 -11.55 8.65 2.29
CA ARG A 51 -10.26 9.05 1.73
C ARG A 51 -9.28 7.89 1.84
N ILE A 52 -8.73 7.50 0.71
CA ILE A 52 -7.69 6.48 0.58
C ILE A 52 -6.39 7.18 0.18
N VAL A 53 -5.29 6.83 0.83
CA VAL A 53 -3.95 7.36 0.54
C VAL A 53 -2.96 6.21 0.44
N THR A 54 -2.02 6.28 -0.51
CA THR A 54 -0.84 5.41 -0.53
C THR A 54 0.44 6.24 -0.67
N PHE A 55 1.52 5.80 0.01
CA PHE A 55 2.80 6.49 -0.01
C PHE A 55 3.97 5.53 0.22
N ASN A 56 4.83 5.36 -0.78
CA ASN A 56 6.13 4.71 -0.61
C ASN A 56 7.09 5.66 0.12
N VAL A 57 7.53 5.29 1.34
CA VAL A 57 8.29 6.14 2.27
C VAL A 57 9.80 5.88 2.19
N LYS A 58 10.28 5.31 1.08
CA LYS A 58 11.70 5.12 0.80
C LYS A 58 12.51 4.57 1.99
N LEU A 59 12.35 3.26 2.25
CA LEU A 59 13.09 2.54 3.29
C LEU A 59 12.91 3.13 4.71
N ALA A 60 11.77 3.80 4.96
CA ALA A 60 11.46 4.44 6.25
C ALA A 60 12.61 5.35 6.78
N ARG A 61 13.34 6.02 5.87
CA ARG A 61 14.54 6.81 6.24
C ARG A 61 14.23 8.16 6.86
N ARG A 62 13.09 8.78 6.50
CA ARG A 62 12.76 10.15 6.90
C ARG A 62 11.33 10.26 7.44
N ILE A 63 11.07 9.49 8.49
CA ILE A 63 9.73 9.32 9.06
C ILE A 63 9.09 10.64 9.49
N ASP A 64 9.85 11.58 10.10
CA ASP A 64 9.29 12.87 10.53
C ASP A 64 8.80 13.70 9.36
N ARG A 65 9.54 13.70 8.24
CA ARG A 65 9.10 14.36 7.02
C ARG A 65 7.90 13.67 6.39
N ALA A 66 7.85 12.34 6.43
CA ALA A 66 6.68 11.59 5.97
C ALA A 66 5.43 11.95 6.79
N ILE A 67 5.55 12.09 8.11
CA ILE A 67 4.45 12.55 8.99
C ILE A 67 4.00 13.96 8.60
N GLU A 68 4.93 14.88 8.34
CA GLU A 68 4.60 16.23 7.91
C GLU A 68 3.86 16.24 6.56
N VAL A 69 4.32 15.44 5.59
CA VAL A 69 3.64 15.26 4.29
C VAL A 69 2.22 14.71 4.48
N LEU A 70 2.05 13.67 5.30
CA LEU A 70 0.75 13.05 5.57
C LEU A 70 -0.24 13.97 6.31
N ARG A 71 0.25 15.03 6.96
CA ARG A 71 -0.58 16.09 7.58
C ARG A 71 -1.00 17.18 6.60
N SER A 72 -0.53 17.16 5.35
CA SER A 72 -0.92 18.15 4.33
C SER A 72 -2.42 18.07 4.00
N ASP A 73 -3.00 19.15 3.51
CA ASP A 73 -4.46 19.28 3.31
C ASP A 73 -5.06 18.19 2.42
N SER A 74 -4.33 17.73 1.39
CA SER A 74 -4.81 16.70 0.48
C SER A 74 -4.78 15.29 1.09
N LEU A 75 -3.90 15.03 2.09
CA LEU A 75 -3.66 13.71 2.66
C LEU A 75 -4.23 13.56 4.08
N ARG A 76 -4.33 14.67 4.83
CA ARG A 76 -4.86 14.63 6.19
C ARG A 76 -6.26 14.05 6.24
N GLY A 77 -6.55 13.32 7.30
CA GLY A 77 -7.86 12.68 7.48
C GLY A 77 -8.07 11.48 6.56
N ALA A 78 -7.00 10.82 6.10
CA ALA A 78 -7.10 9.55 5.42
C ALA A 78 -7.88 8.55 6.29
N ASP A 79 -8.90 7.92 5.71
CA ASP A 79 -9.64 6.83 6.34
C ASP A 79 -8.90 5.49 6.17
N ILE A 80 -8.18 5.35 5.06
CA ILE A 80 -7.32 4.21 4.74
C ILE A 80 -5.99 4.75 4.24
N LEU A 81 -4.90 4.32 4.85
CA LEU A 81 -3.54 4.69 4.47
C LEU A 81 -2.72 3.42 4.28
N THR A 82 -2.14 3.24 3.09
CA THR A 82 -1.11 2.23 2.84
C THR A 82 0.25 2.90 2.74
N LEU A 83 1.27 2.27 3.33
CA LEU A 83 2.64 2.74 3.30
C LEU A 83 3.55 1.62 2.82
N GLU A 84 4.44 1.92 1.89
CA GLU A 84 5.39 0.98 1.33
C GLU A 84 6.82 1.29 1.78
N GLU A 85 7.69 0.28 1.70
CA GLU A 85 9.08 0.35 2.18
C GLU A 85 9.22 0.69 3.66
N MET A 86 8.29 0.21 4.46
CA MET A 86 8.26 0.47 5.89
C MET A 86 9.12 -0.51 6.68
N ASP A 87 9.53 -0.04 7.86
CA ASP A 87 9.98 -0.87 8.98
C ASP A 87 8.99 -0.77 10.15
N ASN A 88 9.14 -1.63 11.16
CA ASN A 88 8.23 -1.68 12.30
C ASN A 88 8.27 -0.40 13.14
N ARG A 89 9.45 0.21 13.34
CA ARG A 89 9.61 1.43 14.14
C ARG A 89 9.02 2.65 13.45
N GLY A 90 9.25 2.79 12.15
CA GLY A 90 8.69 3.87 11.34
C GLY A 90 7.17 3.79 11.26
N THR A 91 6.64 2.56 11.09
CA THR A 91 5.19 2.34 11.06
C THR A 91 4.53 2.73 12.39
N ASP A 92 5.05 2.25 13.52
CA ASP A 92 4.56 2.61 14.85
C ASP A 92 4.62 4.12 15.10
N ARG A 93 5.72 4.78 14.70
CA ARG A 93 5.89 6.23 14.87
C ARG A 93 4.88 7.04 14.07
N ILE A 94 4.63 6.69 12.81
CA ILE A 94 3.61 7.34 11.98
C ILE A 94 2.22 7.10 12.59
N ALA A 95 1.91 5.88 12.99
CA ALA A 95 0.64 5.51 13.58
C ALA A 95 0.34 6.32 14.86
N ARG A 96 1.30 6.45 15.78
CA ARG A 96 1.17 7.27 16.99
C ARG A 96 0.98 8.76 16.65
N ALA A 97 1.82 9.30 15.76
CA ALA A 97 1.79 10.72 15.42
C ALA A 97 0.50 11.17 14.74
N LEU A 98 -0.18 10.23 14.03
CA LEU A 98 -1.43 10.50 13.29
C LEU A 98 -2.68 9.92 13.98
N HIS A 99 -2.53 9.29 15.15
CA HIS A 99 -3.60 8.61 15.88
C HIS A 99 -4.33 7.55 15.04
N LEU A 100 -3.55 6.60 14.48
CA LEU A 100 -4.04 5.53 13.60
C LEU A 100 -3.82 4.16 14.25
N ASP A 101 -4.76 3.25 14.09
CA ASP A 101 -4.50 1.82 14.22
C ASP A 101 -3.66 1.36 13.04
N TYR A 102 -2.83 0.31 13.23
CA TYR A 102 -2.04 -0.21 12.12
C TYR A 102 -1.87 -1.72 12.16
N ALA A 103 -1.63 -2.29 10.98
CA ALA A 103 -1.14 -3.64 10.77
C ALA A 103 0.07 -3.57 9.80
N TYR A 104 1.16 -4.26 10.17
CA TYR A 104 2.39 -4.32 9.40
C TYR A 104 2.95 -5.74 9.37
N TYR A 105 3.10 -6.29 8.19
CA TYR A 105 3.62 -7.64 7.97
C TYR A 105 4.82 -7.58 7.00
N PRO A 106 6.06 -7.54 7.51
CA PRO A 106 7.24 -7.51 6.65
C PRO A 106 7.40 -8.82 5.87
N GLY A 107 7.88 -8.70 4.64
CA GLY A 107 8.22 -9.82 3.78
C GLY A 107 9.67 -10.29 3.94
N ALA A 108 10.55 -9.39 4.35
CA ALA A 108 11.96 -9.65 4.50
C ALA A 108 12.65 -8.68 5.46
N ILE A 109 13.90 -9.01 5.83
CA ILE A 109 14.89 -8.05 6.34
C ILE A 109 15.65 -7.53 5.13
N HIS A 110 15.65 -6.20 4.95
CA HIS A 110 16.33 -5.55 3.82
C HIS A 110 17.86 -5.73 3.92
N PRO A 111 18.54 -6.20 2.85
CA PRO A 111 19.93 -6.67 2.95
C PRO A 111 20.95 -5.57 3.28
N THR A 112 20.69 -4.31 2.96
CA THR A 112 21.60 -3.20 3.23
C THR A 112 21.15 -2.31 4.39
N GLU A 113 19.85 -2.22 4.67
CA GLU A 113 19.33 -1.43 5.79
C GLU A 113 19.26 -2.23 7.09
N HIS A 114 19.34 -3.56 7.01
CA HIS A 114 19.22 -4.48 8.15
C HIS A 114 17.96 -4.25 8.98
N LYS A 115 16.88 -3.83 8.32
CA LYS A 115 15.56 -3.54 8.91
C LYS A 115 14.49 -4.43 8.30
N PHE A 116 13.41 -4.62 9.00
CA PHE A 116 12.20 -5.15 8.42
C PHE A 116 11.76 -4.32 7.22
N PHE A 117 11.23 -4.99 6.19
CA PHE A 117 10.84 -4.36 4.95
C PHE A 117 9.52 -4.94 4.44
N GLY A 118 8.54 -4.08 4.22
CA GLY A 118 7.24 -4.48 3.73
C GLY A 118 6.21 -3.35 3.72
N PRO A 119 4.99 -3.61 3.23
CA PRO A 119 3.90 -2.66 3.26
C PRO A 119 3.17 -2.69 4.61
N ALA A 120 2.53 -1.55 4.96
CA ALA A 120 1.67 -1.41 6.12
C ALA A 120 0.28 -0.89 5.72
N VAL A 121 -0.73 -1.22 6.51
CA VAL A 121 -2.08 -0.64 6.44
C VAL A 121 -2.35 0.09 7.75
N LEU A 122 -2.75 1.37 7.65
CA LEU A 122 -3.08 2.20 8.80
C LEU A 122 -4.47 2.82 8.62
N SER A 123 -5.17 3.08 9.71
CA SER A 123 -6.50 3.69 9.68
C SER A 123 -6.84 4.37 11.00
N PRO A 124 -7.59 5.50 10.98
CA PRO A 124 -8.21 6.04 12.18
C PRO A 124 -9.45 5.24 12.61
N TRP A 125 -9.79 4.19 11.88
CA TRP A 125 -10.89 3.27 12.15
C TRP A 125 -10.35 1.93 12.64
N ARG A 126 -11.21 1.18 13.35
CA ARG A 126 -10.84 -0.13 13.88
C ARG A 126 -10.43 -1.10 12.75
N ILE A 127 -9.24 -1.66 12.89
CA ILE A 127 -8.79 -2.81 12.11
C ILE A 127 -9.33 -4.06 12.80
N ALA A 128 -10.38 -4.65 12.23
CA ALA A 128 -11.05 -5.80 12.83
C ALA A 128 -10.24 -7.09 12.68
N ARG A 129 -9.49 -7.21 11.57
CA ARG A 129 -8.67 -8.36 11.22
C ARG A 129 -7.53 -7.95 10.30
N SER A 130 -6.38 -8.61 10.42
CA SER A 130 -5.26 -8.43 9.49
C SER A 130 -4.45 -9.71 9.33
N TRP A 131 -3.77 -9.87 8.19
CA TRP A 131 -2.92 -11.02 7.90
C TRP A 131 -1.86 -10.69 6.87
N LYS A 132 -0.81 -11.52 6.86
CA LYS A 132 0.23 -11.53 5.84
C LYS A 132 -0.24 -12.33 4.62
N LEU A 133 -0.08 -11.77 3.44
CA LEU A 133 -0.21 -12.50 2.20
C LEU A 133 1.17 -12.61 1.55
N LEU A 134 1.72 -13.82 1.48
CA LEU A 134 2.98 -14.08 0.81
C LEU A 134 2.77 -14.02 -0.70
N LEU A 135 3.55 -13.18 -1.38
CA LEU A 135 3.50 -13.08 -2.84
C LEU A 135 4.51 -14.05 -3.47
N PRO A 136 4.19 -14.65 -4.63
CA PRO A 136 5.10 -15.57 -5.30
C PRO A 136 6.37 -14.88 -5.82
N HIS A 137 7.35 -15.69 -6.13
CA HIS A 137 8.65 -15.34 -6.67
C HIS A 137 9.57 -14.55 -5.71
N GLU A 138 10.85 -14.69 -5.92
CA GLU A 138 11.92 -13.91 -5.31
C GLU A 138 12.52 -12.96 -6.34
N SER A 139 13.00 -11.80 -5.89
CA SER A 139 13.71 -10.89 -6.77
C SER A 139 15.00 -11.53 -7.31
N ARG A 140 15.31 -11.29 -8.58
CA ARG A 140 16.55 -11.77 -9.21
C ARG A 140 17.80 -11.20 -8.58
N THR A 141 17.73 -9.98 -8.06
CA THR A 141 18.88 -9.22 -7.59
C THR A 141 19.22 -9.50 -6.12
N ARG A 142 18.20 -9.60 -5.25
CA ARG A 142 18.38 -9.70 -3.80
C ARG A 142 17.76 -10.94 -3.18
N HIS A 143 17.13 -11.78 -3.99
CA HIS A 143 16.36 -12.96 -3.55
C HIS A 143 15.28 -12.61 -2.50
N GLN A 144 14.76 -11.39 -2.57
CA GLN A 144 13.75 -10.88 -1.64
C GLN A 144 12.35 -11.32 -2.06
N ARG A 145 11.58 -11.82 -1.10
CA ARG A 145 10.13 -12.09 -1.27
C ARG A 145 9.33 -10.84 -0.93
N ARG A 146 8.32 -10.60 -1.73
CA ARG A 146 7.32 -9.56 -1.46
C ARG A 146 6.16 -10.14 -0.66
N THR A 147 5.48 -9.26 0.08
CA THR A 147 4.23 -9.54 0.79
C THR A 147 3.23 -8.44 0.49
N ALA A 148 1.94 -8.74 0.66
CA ALA A 148 0.93 -7.73 0.89
C ALA A 148 0.49 -7.80 2.36
N THR A 149 0.26 -6.63 2.97
CA THR A 149 -0.44 -6.53 4.25
C THR A 149 -1.91 -6.40 3.97
N ALA A 150 -2.68 -7.41 4.36
CA ALA A 150 -4.13 -7.42 4.22
C ALA A 150 -4.80 -7.04 5.53
N ALA A 151 -5.88 -6.25 5.47
CA ALA A 151 -6.65 -5.84 6.64
C ALA A 151 -8.14 -5.69 6.33
N GLU A 152 -8.99 -5.93 7.31
CA GLU A 152 -10.41 -5.57 7.28
C GLU A 152 -10.60 -4.35 8.20
N VAL A 153 -10.89 -3.20 7.59
CA VAL A 153 -11.06 -1.91 8.27
C VAL A 153 -12.55 -1.58 8.33
N VAL A 154 -13.05 -1.25 9.51
CA VAL A 154 -14.48 -0.91 9.72
C VAL A 154 -14.64 0.60 9.67
N VAL A 155 -14.88 1.14 8.49
CA VAL A 155 -15.05 2.58 8.24
C VAL A 155 -16.52 2.96 8.37
N ARG A 156 -16.91 3.68 9.41
CA ARG A 156 -18.31 4.10 9.66
C ARG A 156 -19.31 2.95 9.56
N GLY A 157 -18.96 1.78 10.13
CA GLY A 157 -19.80 0.58 10.08
C GLY A 157 -19.67 -0.26 8.80
N LEU A 158 -18.99 0.24 7.75
CA LEU A 158 -18.73 -0.50 6.53
C LEU A 158 -17.40 -1.23 6.63
N THR A 159 -17.41 -2.55 6.56
CA THR A 159 -16.17 -3.34 6.50
C THR A 159 -15.60 -3.29 5.09
N ILE A 160 -14.37 -2.80 4.97
CA ILE A 160 -13.60 -2.70 3.72
C ILE A 160 -12.37 -3.60 3.85
N ARG A 161 -12.14 -4.48 2.88
CA ARG A 161 -10.91 -5.25 2.80
C ARG A 161 -9.85 -4.44 2.07
N VAL A 162 -8.70 -4.26 2.70
CA VAL A 162 -7.60 -3.43 2.22
C VAL A 162 -6.36 -4.28 2.03
N TYR A 163 -5.67 -4.09 0.91
CA TYR A 163 -4.34 -4.65 0.64
C TYR A 163 -3.36 -3.52 0.41
N GLY A 164 -2.41 -3.36 1.34
CA GLY A 164 -1.20 -2.55 1.13
C GLY A 164 -0.18 -3.40 0.36
N VAL A 165 0.27 -2.93 -0.79
CA VAL A 165 1.12 -3.71 -1.69
C VAL A 165 2.39 -2.98 -2.09
N HIS A 166 3.49 -3.75 -2.27
CA HIS A 166 4.68 -3.29 -2.96
C HIS A 166 5.17 -4.45 -3.83
N LEU A 167 4.82 -4.41 -5.11
CA LEU A 167 5.17 -5.47 -6.06
C LEU A 167 6.65 -5.43 -6.44
N GLU A 168 7.09 -6.46 -7.15
CA GLU A 168 8.49 -6.58 -7.53
C GLU A 168 8.90 -5.46 -8.52
N THR A 169 10.12 -4.94 -8.32
CA THR A 169 10.69 -3.90 -9.17
C THR A 169 10.98 -4.43 -10.59
N PRO A 170 11.06 -3.57 -11.62
CA PRO A 170 11.46 -3.99 -12.96
C PRO A 170 12.84 -4.67 -13.01
N ALA A 171 13.78 -4.24 -12.16
CA ALA A 171 15.10 -4.85 -12.04
C ALA A 171 15.08 -6.21 -11.35
N GLY A 172 14.14 -6.42 -10.42
CA GLY A 172 14.00 -7.65 -9.63
C GLY A 172 13.18 -8.74 -10.32
N GLY A 173 12.28 -8.38 -11.25
CA GLY A 173 11.41 -9.35 -11.92
C GLY A 173 10.79 -8.83 -13.21
N SER A 174 10.22 -9.74 -14.00
CA SER A 174 9.46 -9.43 -15.20
C SER A 174 8.03 -8.97 -14.89
N ASP A 175 7.29 -8.52 -15.92
CA ASP A 175 5.85 -8.25 -15.77
C ASP A 175 5.07 -9.49 -15.32
N ARG A 176 5.43 -10.68 -15.81
CA ARG A 176 4.83 -11.94 -15.37
C ARG A 176 4.94 -12.17 -13.86
N VAL A 177 6.08 -11.83 -13.26
CA VAL A 177 6.26 -11.90 -11.80
C VAL A 177 5.24 -11.03 -11.07
N ARG A 178 5.04 -9.79 -11.54
CA ARG A 178 4.06 -8.85 -10.96
C ARG A 178 2.63 -9.30 -11.19
N GLU A 179 2.34 -9.87 -12.38
CA GLU A 179 1.02 -10.47 -12.66
C GLU A 179 0.70 -11.60 -11.69
N ASP A 180 1.61 -12.55 -11.48
CA ASP A 180 1.42 -13.67 -10.55
C ASP A 180 1.25 -13.17 -9.10
N GLN A 181 1.96 -12.10 -8.71
CA GLN A 181 1.80 -11.45 -7.41
C GLN A 181 0.39 -10.85 -7.26
N VAL A 182 -0.11 -10.14 -8.26
CA VAL A 182 -1.46 -9.58 -8.25
C VAL A 182 -2.52 -10.67 -8.27
N MET A 183 -2.35 -11.73 -9.06
CA MET A 183 -3.30 -12.85 -9.09
C MET A 183 -3.45 -13.51 -7.71
N THR A 184 -2.37 -13.58 -6.92
CA THR A 184 -2.42 -14.05 -5.53
C THR A 184 -3.28 -13.15 -4.65
N ILE A 185 -3.17 -11.82 -4.79
CA ILE A 185 -3.99 -10.84 -4.06
C ILE A 185 -5.46 -10.97 -4.49
N LEU A 186 -5.73 -11.07 -5.80
CA LEU A 186 -7.08 -11.21 -6.33
C LEU A 186 -7.77 -12.49 -5.83
N ALA A 187 -7.06 -13.61 -5.80
CA ALA A 187 -7.59 -14.89 -5.29
C ALA A 187 -8.01 -14.81 -3.81
N ASP A 188 -7.28 -14.03 -2.99
CA ASP A 188 -7.69 -13.77 -1.61
C ASP A 188 -8.88 -12.80 -1.53
N ALA A 189 -8.87 -11.75 -2.37
CA ALA A 189 -9.90 -10.72 -2.40
C ALA A 189 -11.28 -11.25 -2.88
N GLU A 190 -11.30 -12.25 -3.75
CA GLU A 190 -12.55 -12.88 -4.25
C GLU A 190 -13.35 -13.58 -3.15
N ARG A 191 -12.70 -14.01 -2.07
CA ARG A 191 -13.35 -14.62 -0.91
C ARG A 191 -14.16 -13.62 -0.08
N PHE A 192 -14.03 -12.34 -0.37
CA PHE A 192 -14.73 -11.26 0.34
C PHE A 192 -15.77 -10.60 -0.55
N LYS A 193 -17.01 -10.52 -0.06
CA LYS A 193 -18.15 -10.00 -0.84
C LYS A 193 -18.35 -8.48 -0.68
N GLY A 194 -17.70 -7.87 0.29
CA GLY A 194 -17.77 -6.42 0.51
C GLY A 194 -16.79 -5.62 -0.37
N PRO A 195 -16.72 -4.31 -0.13
CA PRO A 195 -15.81 -3.42 -0.83
C PRO A 195 -14.34 -3.79 -0.59
N VAL A 196 -13.54 -3.65 -1.63
CA VAL A 196 -12.10 -3.95 -1.61
C VAL A 196 -11.30 -2.75 -2.08
N VAL A 197 -10.17 -2.48 -1.41
CA VAL A 197 -9.14 -1.51 -1.80
C VAL A 197 -7.83 -2.27 -2.00
N ILE A 198 -7.16 -2.05 -3.12
CA ILE A 198 -5.78 -2.51 -3.36
C ILE A 198 -4.98 -1.26 -3.69
N ALA A 199 -4.01 -0.90 -2.82
CA ALA A 199 -3.25 0.33 -2.97
C ALA A 199 -1.78 0.12 -2.62
N GLY A 200 -0.88 0.85 -3.31
CA GLY A 200 0.56 0.75 -3.08
C GLY A 200 1.38 1.05 -4.31
N ASP A 201 2.66 0.64 -4.24
CA ASP A 201 3.61 0.71 -5.33
C ASP A 201 3.58 -0.59 -6.16
N PHE A 202 3.02 -0.51 -7.35
CA PHE A 202 2.89 -1.64 -8.27
C PHE A 202 4.10 -1.83 -9.17
N ASN A 203 5.04 -0.89 -9.20
CA ASN A 203 6.23 -0.92 -10.06
C ASN A 203 5.92 -1.21 -11.55
N SER A 204 4.71 -0.93 -12.00
CA SER A 204 4.21 -1.17 -13.35
C SER A 204 2.94 -0.39 -13.64
N TYR A 205 2.81 0.13 -14.86
CA TYR A 205 1.54 0.65 -15.36
C TYR A 205 0.65 -0.48 -15.89
N GLY A 206 1.24 -1.50 -16.51
CA GLY A 206 0.50 -2.60 -17.15
C GLY A 206 -0.38 -3.41 -16.19
N ILE A 207 0.02 -3.50 -14.92
CA ILE A 207 -0.75 -4.17 -13.86
C ILE A 207 -2.11 -3.50 -13.64
N GLY A 208 -2.22 -2.18 -13.82
CA GLY A 208 -3.50 -1.48 -13.72
C GLY A 208 -4.54 -2.00 -14.71
N VAL A 209 -4.13 -2.30 -15.95
CA VAL A 209 -5.02 -2.89 -16.97
C VAL A 209 -5.47 -4.30 -16.56
N LEU A 210 -4.58 -5.09 -15.93
CA LEU A 210 -4.94 -6.42 -15.43
C LEU A 210 -6.04 -6.31 -14.34
N LEU A 211 -5.86 -5.41 -13.37
CA LEU A 211 -6.85 -5.20 -12.30
C LEU A 211 -8.21 -4.71 -12.84
N GLU A 212 -8.21 -3.81 -13.83
CA GLU A 212 -9.46 -3.37 -14.49
C GLU A 212 -10.21 -4.54 -15.15
N ARG A 213 -9.51 -5.48 -15.79
CA ARG A 213 -10.11 -6.70 -16.37
C ARG A 213 -10.72 -7.62 -15.32
N HIS A 214 -10.24 -7.55 -14.07
CA HIS A 214 -10.79 -8.25 -12.91
C HIS A 214 -11.86 -7.46 -12.13
N GLY A 215 -12.43 -6.41 -12.75
CA GLY A 215 -13.54 -5.65 -12.19
C GLY A 215 -13.17 -4.61 -11.15
N TYR A 216 -11.88 -4.23 -11.04
CA TYR A 216 -11.44 -3.13 -10.20
C TYR A 216 -11.44 -1.82 -10.96
N ARG A 217 -11.86 -0.76 -10.33
CA ARG A 217 -11.77 0.61 -10.86
C ARG A 217 -10.41 1.19 -10.48
N TRP A 218 -9.63 1.61 -11.47
CA TRP A 218 -8.35 2.28 -11.26
C TRP A 218 -8.56 3.77 -11.02
N LEU A 219 -8.51 4.18 -9.76
CA LEU A 219 -8.84 5.55 -9.35
C LEU A 219 -7.77 6.58 -9.74
N THR A 220 -6.51 6.22 -9.69
CA THR A 220 -5.37 7.13 -9.91
C THR A 220 -4.78 7.06 -11.31
N ARG A 221 -5.48 6.44 -12.27
CA ARG A 221 -5.00 6.21 -13.64
C ARG A 221 -4.45 7.47 -14.32
N TYR A 222 -5.12 8.60 -14.11
CA TYR A 222 -4.80 9.88 -14.74
C TYR A 222 -4.28 10.93 -13.76
N ALA A 223 -3.90 10.53 -12.55
CA ALA A 223 -3.38 11.46 -11.54
C ALA A 223 -1.97 12.00 -11.88
N GLY A 224 -1.27 11.34 -12.79
CA GLY A 224 0.07 11.71 -13.26
C GLY A 224 1.20 10.90 -12.61
N PRO A 225 2.46 11.19 -12.97
CA PRO A 225 3.61 10.45 -12.48
C PRO A 225 3.75 10.52 -10.96
N THR A 226 4.19 9.44 -10.33
CA THR A 226 4.40 9.33 -8.88
C THR A 226 5.88 9.15 -8.53
N ILE A 227 6.68 8.62 -9.46
CA ILE A 227 8.14 8.57 -9.37
C ILE A 227 8.72 8.85 -10.75
N SER A 228 9.63 9.83 -10.87
CA SER A 228 10.17 10.25 -12.16
C SER A 228 9.06 10.48 -13.18
N TYR A 229 9.03 9.68 -14.27
CA TYR A 229 7.99 9.73 -15.32
C TYR A 229 6.93 8.63 -15.16
N PHE A 230 7.00 7.79 -14.12
CA PHE A 230 6.17 6.61 -13.96
C PHE A 230 5.02 6.85 -12.98
N THR A 231 3.87 6.25 -13.28
CA THR A 231 2.68 6.19 -12.40
C THR A 231 2.64 4.80 -11.75
N TRP A 232 3.51 4.57 -10.77
CA TRP A 232 3.65 3.26 -10.12
C TRP A 232 2.86 3.14 -8.82
N ASP A 233 2.63 4.27 -8.13
CA ASP A 233 1.79 4.29 -6.93
C ASP A 233 0.32 4.44 -7.37
N GLN A 234 -0.50 3.45 -7.05
CA GLN A 234 -1.83 3.30 -7.63
C GLN A 234 -2.86 2.91 -6.56
N ILE A 235 -4.13 3.28 -6.80
CA ILE A 235 -5.27 2.93 -5.96
C ILE A 235 -6.35 2.30 -6.82
N PHE A 236 -6.74 1.08 -6.47
CA PHE A 236 -7.82 0.33 -7.11
C PHE A 236 -8.91 0.00 -6.10
N VAL A 237 -10.16 0.02 -6.56
CA VAL A 237 -11.30 -0.32 -5.71
C VAL A 237 -12.30 -1.21 -6.44
N ARG A 238 -13.02 -2.03 -5.66
CA ARG A 238 -14.20 -2.77 -6.06
C ARG A 238 -15.33 -2.49 -5.05
N GLY A 239 -16.58 -2.26 -5.50
CA GLY A 239 -17.70 -1.91 -4.64
C GLY A 239 -17.67 -0.49 -4.08
N LEU A 240 -16.76 0.35 -4.59
CA LEU A 240 -16.64 1.77 -4.29
C LEU A 240 -16.53 2.56 -5.60
N LYS A 241 -16.99 3.82 -5.59
CA LYS A 241 -16.93 4.72 -6.74
C LYS A 241 -16.38 6.09 -6.34
N PRO A 242 -15.86 6.89 -7.29
CA PRO A 242 -15.42 8.26 -7.04
C PRO A 242 -16.50 9.10 -6.35
N ALA A 243 -16.10 9.94 -5.38
CA ALA A 243 -17.01 10.78 -4.62
C ALA A 243 -17.41 12.07 -5.36
N GLY A 244 -16.71 12.48 -6.42
CA GLY A 244 -16.94 13.72 -7.16
C GLY A 244 -15.92 13.92 -8.29
N PRO A 245 -15.89 15.08 -8.96
CA PRO A 245 -15.03 15.33 -10.11
C PRO A 245 -13.53 15.37 -9.78
N GLU A 246 -13.14 15.92 -8.64
CA GLU A 246 -11.74 16.00 -8.17
C GLU A 246 -11.42 14.96 -7.11
N TRP A 247 -11.69 13.73 -7.38
CA TRP A 247 -11.66 12.62 -6.43
C TRP A 247 -10.29 11.95 -6.27
N ALA A 248 -9.30 12.26 -7.11
CA ALA A 248 -7.97 11.66 -7.00
C ALA A 248 -6.87 12.65 -7.42
N GLY A 249 -5.68 12.47 -6.86
CA GLY A 249 -4.54 13.30 -7.21
C GLY A 249 -3.22 12.79 -6.65
N VAL A 250 -2.14 13.48 -7.08
CA VAL A 250 -0.75 13.28 -6.63
C VAL A 250 -0.31 14.51 -5.83
N VAL A 251 0.27 14.29 -4.66
CA VAL A 251 0.86 15.38 -3.86
C VAL A 251 2.34 15.52 -4.18
N ARG A 252 2.70 16.58 -4.90
CA ARG A 252 4.06 16.81 -5.39
C ARG A 252 5.07 17.20 -4.32
N ARG A 253 4.62 17.87 -3.26
CA ARG A 253 5.48 18.38 -2.18
C ARG A 253 5.75 17.26 -1.18
N THR A 254 6.86 16.53 -1.35
CA THR A 254 7.27 15.44 -0.46
C THR A 254 8.20 15.86 0.66
N LEU A 255 8.63 17.12 0.72
CA LEU A 255 9.59 17.66 1.71
C LEU A 255 10.90 16.83 1.77
N GLY A 256 11.19 16.09 0.71
CA GLY A 256 12.32 15.15 0.64
C GLY A 256 12.13 13.90 1.52
N ALA A 257 10.90 13.57 1.92
CA ALA A 257 10.59 12.34 2.65
C ALA A 257 10.85 11.10 1.80
N SER A 258 10.52 11.18 0.51
CA SER A 258 10.68 10.09 -0.46
C SER A 258 11.00 10.66 -1.85
N ASP A 259 11.42 9.80 -2.76
CA ASP A 259 11.46 10.01 -4.20
C ASP A 259 10.13 9.66 -4.89
N HIS A 260 9.22 8.99 -4.16
CA HIS A 260 7.84 8.81 -4.56
C HIS A 260 6.96 9.98 -4.09
N HIS A 261 5.91 10.24 -4.85
CA HIS A 261 4.86 11.19 -4.51
C HIS A 261 3.63 10.42 -4.00
N PRO A 262 3.09 10.74 -2.82
CA PRO A 262 1.87 10.09 -2.36
C PRO A 262 0.69 10.42 -3.28
N VAL A 263 -0.18 9.44 -3.45
CA VAL A 263 -1.44 9.61 -4.17
C VAL A 263 -2.63 9.39 -3.25
N TYR A 264 -3.73 10.05 -3.57
CA TYR A 264 -4.99 9.91 -2.83
C TYR A 264 -6.17 9.70 -3.77
N ALA A 265 -7.21 9.10 -3.23
CA ALA A 265 -8.54 9.05 -3.85
C ALA A 265 -9.62 9.22 -2.78
N VAL A 266 -10.76 9.82 -3.17
CA VAL A 266 -11.94 9.97 -2.33
C VAL A 266 -13.10 9.24 -2.98
N VAL A 267 -13.69 8.29 -2.25
CA VAL A 267 -14.71 7.39 -2.76
C VAL A 267 -15.95 7.37 -1.86
N VAL A 268 -17.04 6.86 -2.42
CA VAL A 268 -18.26 6.49 -1.68
C VAL A 268 -18.64 5.05 -2.01
N PRO A 269 -19.36 4.35 -1.13
CA PRO A 269 -19.89 3.03 -1.43
C PRO A 269 -20.76 3.03 -2.69
N GLU A 270 -20.63 2.00 -3.52
CA GLU A 270 -21.61 1.74 -4.56
C GLU A 270 -22.91 1.22 -3.89
N VAL A 271 -24.01 1.93 -4.08
CA VAL A 271 -25.31 1.46 -3.60
C VAL A 271 -25.66 0.23 -4.44
N SER A 272 -25.61 -0.96 -3.83
CA SER A 272 -26.17 -2.15 -4.47
C SER A 272 -27.65 -1.90 -4.70
N GLY A 273 -28.08 -1.82 -5.94
CA GLY A 273 -29.49 -1.72 -6.31
C GLY A 273 -30.26 -3.00 -5.98
N ALA A 274 -30.57 -3.20 -4.69
CA ALA A 274 -31.47 -4.25 -4.20
C ALA A 274 -32.04 -3.84 -2.83
N ALA A 275 -32.70 -2.67 -2.78
CA ALA A 275 -33.77 -2.46 -1.84
C ALA A 275 -35.06 -2.61 -2.68
N GLY A 276 -35.53 -3.85 -2.80
CA GLY A 276 -36.83 -4.15 -3.37
C GLY A 276 -37.89 -3.24 -2.74
N LEU A 277 -38.62 -2.53 -3.59
CA LEU A 277 -39.87 -1.88 -3.25
C LEU A 277 -40.71 -2.85 -2.44
N VAL A 278 -40.79 -2.67 -1.14
CA VAL A 278 -41.86 -3.19 -0.32
C VAL A 278 -43.09 -2.43 -0.78
N LYS A 279 -43.90 -3.05 -1.70
CA LYS A 279 -45.24 -2.60 -1.97
C LYS A 279 -46.01 -2.70 -0.67
N SER A 280 -46.47 -1.56 -0.17
CA SER A 280 -47.47 -1.50 0.89
C SER A 280 -48.70 -2.28 0.44
N PRO A 281 -49.24 -3.16 1.28
CA PRO A 281 -50.55 -3.78 0.97
C PRO A 281 -51.60 -2.68 1.02
N GLY A 282 -52.27 -2.48 -0.14
CA GLY A 282 -53.40 -1.58 -0.24
C GLY A 282 -54.50 -2.02 0.73
N THR A 283 -54.94 -1.11 1.57
CA THR A 283 -56.19 -1.19 2.32
C THR A 283 -57.36 -1.12 1.33
N ARG A 284 -58.20 -2.17 1.35
CA ARG A 284 -59.56 -2.13 0.86
C ARG A 284 -60.47 -1.66 1.99
#